data_3d07ae78c0f0f3630159bf98357c1670
#
_entry.id   3d07ae78c0f0f3630159bf98357c1670
#
_cell.length_a   1.000
_cell.length_b   1.000
_cell.length_c   1.000
_cell.angle_alpha   90.00
_cell.angle_beta   90.00
_cell.angle_gamma   90.00
#
_symmetry.space_group_name_H-M   'P 1'
#
loop_
_entity.id
_entity.type
_entity.pdbx_description
1 polymer ?
#
loop_
_entity_poly.entity_id
_entity_poly.type
_entity_poly.pdbx_seq_one_letter_code
_entity_poly.pdbx_strand_id
1 'polypeptide(L)' 'MDHIPNAGDLTLDEMAALRLIVRQSFMSKGSLSATMRARLVELGLITNSMGGVIPTPAGRIAARG' A
#
# COMPACT_ATOMS: atom_id res chain seq x y z
N MET A 1 -14.58 -11.97 -9.95
CA MET A 1 -14.53 -12.46 -8.59
C MET A 1 -14.15 -11.34 -7.63
N ASP A 2 -14.94 -11.15 -6.65
CA ASP A 2 -14.68 -10.10 -5.68
C ASP A 2 -13.67 -10.57 -4.69
N HIS A 3 -12.50 -10.05 -4.82
CA HIS A 3 -11.38 -10.47 -4.02
C HIS A 3 -10.71 -9.26 -3.39
N ILE A 4 -10.65 -9.24 -2.09
CA ILE A 4 -9.98 -8.16 -1.38
C ILE A 4 -8.53 -8.59 -1.16
N PRO A 5 -7.56 -7.81 -1.69
CA PRO A 5 -6.16 -8.16 -1.49
C PRO A 5 -5.81 -8.24 -0.01
N ASN A 6 -5.02 -9.22 0.35
CA ASN A 6 -4.55 -9.39 1.71
C ASN A 6 -3.09 -9.80 1.66
N ALA A 7 -2.53 -10.15 2.81
CA ALA A 7 -1.12 -10.49 2.91
C ALA A 7 -0.69 -11.59 1.93
N GLY A 8 -1.57 -12.54 1.64
CA GLY A 8 -1.27 -13.63 0.73
C GLY A 8 -1.19 -13.22 -0.73
N ASP A 9 -1.73 -12.06 -1.08
CA ASP A 9 -1.75 -11.58 -2.46
C ASP A 9 -0.60 -10.64 -2.79
N LEU A 10 0.24 -10.33 -1.81
CA LEU A 10 1.33 -9.39 -1.98
C LEU A 10 2.67 -10.10 -1.92
N THR A 11 3.64 -9.59 -2.66
CA THR A 11 5.02 -10.05 -2.51
C THR A 11 5.54 -9.54 -1.17
N LEU A 12 6.66 -10.09 -0.72
CA LEU A 12 7.29 -9.63 0.51
C LEU A 12 7.63 -8.15 0.43
N ASP A 13 8.12 -7.69 -0.72
CA ASP A 13 8.48 -6.29 -0.89
C ASP A 13 7.24 -5.40 -0.84
N GLU A 14 6.15 -5.84 -1.47
CA GLU A 14 4.90 -5.10 -1.46
C GLU A 14 4.33 -5.00 -0.05
N MET A 15 4.36 -6.10 0.68
CA MET A 15 3.86 -6.12 2.04
C MET A 15 4.72 -5.25 2.95
N ALA A 16 6.03 -5.30 2.81
CA ALA A 16 6.93 -4.48 3.60
C ALA A 16 6.67 -2.99 3.36
N ALA A 17 6.48 -2.61 2.09
CA ALA A 17 6.18 -1.24 1.73
C ALA A 17 4.84 -0.80 2.32
N LEU A 18 3.82 -1.66 2.20
CA LEU A 18 2.50 -1.34 2.72
C LEU A 18 2.53 -1.15 4.24
N ARG A 19 3.21 -2.05 4.95
CA ARG A 19 3.31 -1.94 6.39
C ARG A 19 3.99 -0.66 6.82
N LEU A 20 5.00 -0.25 6.08
CA LEU A 20 5.71 0.99 6.38
C LEU A 20 4.79 2.19 6.16
N ILE A 21 4.01 2.19 5.08
CA ILE A 21 3.07 3.26 4.81
C ILE A 21 2.01 3.35 5.91
N VAL A 22 1.48 2.21 6.32
CA VAL A 22 0.46 2.16 7.37
C VAL A 22 1.04 2.66 8.70
N ARG A 23 2.26 2.26 9.01
CA ARG A 23 2.93 2.65 10.25
C ARG A 23 3.14 4.16 10.32
N GLN A 24 3.54 4.77 9.20
CA GLN A 24 3.83 6.20 9.15
C GLN A 24 2.60 7.04 8.80
N SER A 25 1.55 6.43 8.30
CA SER A 25 0.32 7.07 7.84
C SER A 25 0.52 8.01 6.65
N PHE A 26 1.73 8.16 6.16
CA PHE A 26 2.05 8.96 4.99
C PHE A 26 3.45 8.60 4.53
N MET A 27 3.66 8.57 3.23
CA MET A 27 4.98 8.35 2.68
C MET A 27 5.14 9.19 1.43
N SER A 28 6.25 9.90 1.30
CA SER A 28 6.47 10.73 0.13
C SER A 28 6.68 9.85 -1.11
N LYS A 29 6.35 10.39 -2.27
CA LYS A 29 6.48 9.66 -3.53
C LYS A 29 7.89 9.16 -3.77
N GLY A 30 8.88 9.94 -3.37
CA GLY A 30 10.27 9.58 -3.57
C GLY A 30 10.74 8.38 -2.75
N SER A 31 9.96 7.98 -1.75
CA SER A 31 10.32 6.86 -0.88
C SER A 31 9.93 5.51 -1.46
N LEU A 32 9.14 5.49 -2.53
CA LEU A 32 8.70 4.26 -3.18
C LEU A 32 9.05 4.30 -4.65
N SER A 33 9.36 3.14 -5.22
CA SER A 33 9.50 3.06 -6.67
C SER A 33 8.14 3.32 -7.31
N ALA A 34 8.16 3.85 -8.53
CA ALA A 34 6.92 4.11 -9.25
C ALA A 34 6.13 2.82 -9.47
N THR A 35 6.80 1.72 -9.75
CA THR A 35 6.16 0.43 -9.96
C THR A 35 5.45 -0.05 -8.70
N MET A 36 6.13 0.04 -7.56
CA MET A 36 5.57 -0.40 -6.29
C MET A 36 4.36 0.46 -5.93
N ARG A 37 4.48 1.78 -6.07
CA ARG A 37 3.39 2.70 -5.77
C ARG A 37 2.18 2.41 -6.65
N ALA A 38 2.41 2.28 -7.96
CA ALA A 38 1.32 2.01 -8.90
C ALA A 38 0.60 0.71 -8.55
N ARG A 39 1.36 -0.32 -8.18
CA ARG A 39 0.81 -1.61 -7.82
C ARG A 39 -0.10 -1.50 -6.60
N LEU A 40 0.37 -0.85 -5.54
CA LEU A 40 -0.41 -0.71 -4.32
C LEU A 40 -1.64 0.17 -4.51
N VAL A 41 -1.53 1.21 -5.34
CA VAL A 41 -2.68 2.05 -5.67
C VAL A 41 -3.70 1.25 -6.47
N GLU A 42 -3.25 0.48 -7.44
CA GLU A 42 -4.15 -0.35 -8.25
C GLU A 42 -4.92 -1.35 -7.41
N LEU A 43 -4.28 -1.90 -6.40
CA LEU A 43 -4.92 -2.84 -5.49
C LEU A 43 -5.84 -2.15 -4.49
N GLY A 44 -5.88 -0.83 -4.47
CA GLY A 44 -6.73 -0.10 -3.55
C GLY A 44 -6.21 -0.05 -2.12
N LEU A 45 -4.93 -0.33 -1.92
CA LEU A 45 -4.34 -0.40 -0.58
C LEU A 45 -3.77 0.94 -0.12
N ILE A 46 -3.42 1.80 -1.06
CA ILE A 46 -2.96 3.15 -0.77
C ILE A 46 -3.59 4.10 -1.78
N THR A 47 -3.54 5.39 -1.50
CA THR A 47 -4.04 6.39 -2.42
C THR A 47 -3.09 7.59 -2.40
N ASN A 48 -3.07 8.35 -3.50
CA ASN A 48 -2.22 9.53 -3.62
C ASN A 48 -2.78 10.66 -2.76
N SER A 49 -1.91 11.38 -2.10
CA SER A 49 -2.31 12.51 -1.27
C SER A 49 -1.15 13.47 -1.08
N MET A 50 -1.35 14.73 -1.42
CA MET A 50 -0.41 15.82 -1.08
C MET A 50 1.06 15.52 -1.37
N GLY A 51 1.32 14.99 -2.56
CA GLY A 51 2.70 14.72 -2.96
C GLY A 51 3.26 13.40 -2.47
N GLY A 52 2.41 12.56 -1.88
CA GLY A 52 2.82 11.24 -1.39
C GLY A 52 1.67 10.27 -1.46
N VAL A 53 1.70 9.28 -0.60
CA VAL A 53 0.65 8.26 -0.51
C VAL A 53 0.26 8.06 0.94
N ILE A 54 -1.00 7.69 1.14
CA ILE A 54 -1.53 7.34 2.47
C ILE A 54 -2.22 6.00 2.36
N PRO A 55 -2.32 5.24 3.45
CA PRO A 55 -3.01 3.95 3.41
C PRO A 55 -4.52 4.16 3.35
N THR A 56 -5.20 3.26 2.64
CA THR A 56 -6.66 3.19 2.64
C THR A 56 -7.10 2.28 3.78
N PRO A 57 -8.40 2.26 4.13
CA PRO A 57 -8.89 1.28 5.10
C PRO A 57 -8.57 -0.14 4.69
N ALA A 58 -8.68 -0.47 3.39
CA ALA A 58 -8.32 -1.79 2.89
C ALA A 58 -6.83 -2.07 3.10
N GLY A 59 -5.98 -1.05 2.90
CA GLY A 59 -4.55 -1.20 3.12
C GLY A 59 -4.23 -1.49 4.58
N ARG A 60 -4.90 -0.83 5.50
CA ARG A 60 -4.70 -1.07 6.92
C ARG A 60 -5.10 -2.49 7.32
N ILE A 61 -6.17 -2.98 6.75
CA ILE A 61 -6.63 -4.36 7.00
C ILE A 61 -5.62 -5.35 6.43
N ALA A 62 -5.17 -5.13 5.20
CA ALA A 62 -4.22 -6.04 4.56
C ALA A 62 -2.89 -6.08 5.33
N ALA A 63 -2.46 -4.95 5.87
CA ALA A 63 -1.19 -4.88 6.60
C ALA A 63 -1.23 -5.65 7.92
N ARG A 64 -2.41 -5.92 8.45
CA ARG A 64 -2.53 -6.73 9.68
C ARG A 64 -2.24 -8.20 9.43
N GLY A 65 -2.57 -8.63 8.24
CA GLY A 65 -2.40 -10.01 7.85
C GLY A 65 -0.99 -10.36 7.53
#